data_31aed74397e839b5311e4dca35c82789
#
_entry.id   31aed74397e839b5311e4dca35c82789
#
_cell.length_a   1.000
_cell.length_b   1.000
_cell.length_c   1.000
_cell.angle_alpha   90.00
_cell.angle_beta   90.00
_cell.angle_gamma   90.00
#
_symmetry.space_group_name_H-M   'P 1'
#
loop_
_entity.id
_entity.type
_entity.pdbx_description
1 polymer ?
#
loop_
_entity_poly.entity_id
_entity_poly.type
_entity_poly.pdbx_seq_one_letter_code
_entity_poly.pdbx_strand_id
1 'polypeptide(L)'
;AGFETAFTAEWGSGGPVIGFLAEYDALPGLGQVCVPEQKGTGGPGHGCGHNLLGSACAGAACALKDRMEEEGLAGTVRVYGCPAEEIVVGKIRMNEQGVFDDLSAAVTWHPFDRNRVSYDIWQAQDIKNYRFYGTAAHASRHPEMGRSALDAAELMNVGVNYLREHVADDVRMHYTYTNTDGPANIVPPFASTNYFIRSSKWER
;
A
#
# COMPACT_ATOMS: atom_id res chain seq x y z
N ALA A 1 11.71 13.33 -5.90
CA ALA A 1 11.40 12.11 -5.12
C ALA A 1 10.47 11.11 -5.86
N GLY A 2 10.25 11.27 -7.18
CA GLY A 2 9.50 10.31 -8.01
C GLY A 2 7.98 10.36 -7.91
N PHE A 3 7.45 11.19 -7.03
CA PHE A 3 6.03 11.52 -6.94
C PHE A 3 5.87 13.04 -6.85
N GLU A 4 4.85 13.55 -7.52
CA GLU A 4 4.51 14.98 -7.47
C GLU A 4 4.22 15.46 -6.04
N THR A 5 3.68 14.58 -5.21
CA THR A 5 3.29 14.87 -3.83
C THR A 5 4.34 14.50 -2.77
N ALA A 6 5.41 13.75 -3.12
CA ALA A 6 6.50 13.49 -2.17
C ALA A 6 7.37 14.73 -1.97
N PHE A 7 7.76 14.98 -0.73
CA PHE A 7 8.63 16.12 -0.39
C PHE A 7 9.64 15.75 0.69
N THR A 8 10.68 16.55 0.81
CA THR A 8 11.66 16.50 1.89
C THR A 8 11.82 17.89 2.49
N ALA A 9 11.77 17.97 3.81
CA ALA A 9 12.14 19.16 4.56
C ALA A 9 13.36 18.86 5.42
N GLU A 10 14.33 19.76 5.45
CA GLU A 10 15.63 19.54 6.09
C GLU A 10 16.04 20.73 6.94
N TRP A 11 16.68 20.45 8.08
CA TRP A 11 17.34 21.41 8.93
C TRP A 11 18.68 20.85 9.40
N GLY A 12 19.69 21.74 9.58
CA GLY A 12 21.04 21.39 10.02
C GLY A 12 21.97 21.04 8.87
N SER A 13 23.13 20.50 9.18
CA SER A 13 24.12 20.09 8.18
C SER A 13 25.07 19.03 8.75
N GLY A 14 25.59 18.20 7.86
CA GLY A 14 26.51 17.12 8.22
C GLY A 14 25.82 15.94 8.91
N GLY A 15 26.62 14.99 9.37
CA GLY A 15 26.11 13.79 10.04
C GLY A 15 26.09 13.93 11.57
N PRO A 16 25.27 13.09 12.26
CA PRO A 16 24.36 12.10 11.68
C PRO A 16 23.13 12.71 11.00
N VAL A 17 22.57 12.03 10.00
CA VAL A 17 21.32 12.40 9.35
C VAL A 17 20.20 11.55 9.90
N ILE A 18 19.23 12.16 10.58
CA ILE A 18 18.07 11.49 11.16
C ILE A 18 16.83 11.82 10.33
N GLY A 19 16.23 10.80 9.74
CA GLY A 19 15.04 10.94 8.90
C GLY A 19 13.76 10.51 9.62
N PHE A 20 12.71 11.33 9.54
CA PHE A 20 11.35 11.01 9.96
C PHE A 20 10.51 10.69 8.73
N LEU A 21 9.95 9.47 8.66
CA LEU A 21 9.13 9.02 7.54
C LEU A 21 7.66 9.29 7.85
N ALA A 22 7.12 10.32 7.23
CA ALA A 22 5.78 10.85 7.50
C ALA A 22 4.81 10.42 6.40
N GLU A 23 4.03 9.37 6.65
CA GLU A 23 2.89 9.00 5.80
C GLU A 23 1.73 9.97 6.00
N TYR A 24 0.96 10.25 4.94
CA TYR A 24 -0.15 11.22 5.01
C TYR A 24 -1.27 10.96 3.99
N ASP A 25 -1.22 9.83 3.29
CA ASP A 25 -2.29 9.44 2.36
C ASP A 25 -3.53 8.92 3.10
N ALA A 26 -4.68 8.98 2.43
CA ALA A 26 -5.98 8.63 2.96
C ALA A 26 -6.62 7.50 2.15
N LEU A 27 -7.45 6.72 2.81
CA LEU A 27 -8.21 5.62 2.20
C LEU A 27 -9.49 6.13 1.53
N PRO A 28 -9.85 5.63 0.34
CA PRO A 28 -11.08 6.00 -0.33
C PRO A 28 -12.32 5.53 0.45
N GLY A 29 -13.37 6.34 0.43
CA GLY A 29 -14.67 6.00 1.03
C GLY A 29 -14.74 6.07 2.56
N LEU A 30 -13.66 6.43 3.25
CA LEU A 30 -13.60 6.50 4.71
C LEU A 30 -13.74 7.94 5.27
N GLY A 31 -14.17 8.88 4.43
CA GLY A 31 -14.42 10.27 4.87
C GLY A 31 -15.49 10.32 5.96
N GLN A 32 -15.22 11.09 7.01
CA GLN A 32 -16.05 11.17 8.21
C GLN A 32 -16.24 12.64 8.58
N VAL A 33 -17.47 13.04 8.93
CA VAL A 33 -17.70 14.36 9.54
C VAL A 33 -17.25 14.35 11.00
N CYS A 34 -16.90 15.55 11.53
CA CYS A 34 -16.40 15.69 12.90
C CYS A 34 -17.57 15.66 13.92
N VAL A 35 -18.07 14.46 14.19
CA VAL A 35 -19.13 14.17 15.17
C VAL A 35 -18.79 12.87 15.90
N PRO A 36 -19.32 12.61 17.11
CA PRO A 36 -18.99 11.43 17.89
C PRO A 36 -19.54 10.10 17.33
N GLU A 37 -20.56 10.17 16.49
CA GLU A 37 -21.14 9.00 15.80
C GLU A 37 -20.54 8.79 14.41
N GLN A 38 -20.59 7.56 13.90
CA GLN A 38 -20.18 7.26 12.53
C GLN A 38 -21.09 7.95 11.52
N LYS A 39 -20.53 8.90 10.76
CA LYS A 39 -21.27 9.62 9.73
C LYS A 39 -20.37 9.91 8.54
N GLY A 40 -20.37 8.97 7.59
CA GLY A 40 -19.53 9.03 6.41
C GLY A 40 -19.90 10.14 5.44
N THR A 41 -18.90 10.68 4.74
CA THR A 41 -19.07 11.67 3.66
C THR A 41 -19.01 11.06 2.27
N GLY A 42 -18.60 9.78 2.15
CA GLY A 42 -18.31 9.10 0.88
C GLY A 42 -16.96 9.49 0.25
N GLY A 43 -16.29 10.53 0.78
CA GLY A 43 -14.96 10.94 0.35
C GLY A 43 -13.84 10.13 1.00
N PRO A 44 -12.56 10.47 0.71
CA PRO A 44 -11.42 9.85 1.37
C PRO A 44 -11.33 10.22 2.85
N GLY A 45 -10.75 9.32 3.66
CA GLY A 45 -10.58 9.56 5.09
C GLY A 45 -9.44 8.76 5.70
N HIS A 46 -8.96 9.20 6.86
CA HIS A 46 -7.80 8.62 7.54
C HIS A 46 -8.19 7.46 8.46
N GLY A 47 -8.70 6.36 7.87
CA GLY A 47 -9.00 5.14 8.63
C GLY A 47 -7.78 4.44 9.20
N CYS A 48 -6.59 4.66 8.61
CA CYS A 48 -5.31 4.15 9.07
C CYS A 48 -4.56 5.11 10.02
N GLY A 49 -5.04 6.35 10.17
CA GLY A 49 -4.45 7.34 11.07
C GLY A 49 -3.21 8.07 10.55
N HIS A 50 -2.96 8.07 9.23
CA HIS A 50 -1.80 8.75 8.63
C HIS A 50 -1.80 10.27 8.87
N ASN A 51 -2.96 10.90 9.10
CA ASN A 51 -3.04 12.29 9.54
C ASN A 51 -2.35 12.53 10.89
N LEU A 52 -2.44 11.57 11.82
CA LEU A 52 -1.74 11.61 13.11
C LEU A 52 -0.24 11.30 12.92
N LEU A 53 0.05 10.29 12.10
CA LEU A 53 1.42 9.84 11.81
C LEU A 53 2.24 10.99 11.21
N GLY A 54 1.77 11.61 10.14
CA GLY A 54 2.46 12.71 9.47
C GLY A 54 2.68 13.90 10.38
N SER A 55 1.64 14.30 11.12
CA SER A 55 1.71 15.42 12.07
C SER A 55 2.70 15.17 13.21
N ALA A 56 2.70 13.96 13.77
CA ALA A 56 3.62 13.61 14.86
C ALA A 56 5.07 13.48 14.40
N CYS A 57 5.33 12.96 13.18
CA CYS A 57 6.68 12.93 12.60
C CYS A 57 7.23 14.35 12.41
N ALA A 58 6.41 15.28 11.90
CA ALA A 58 6.79 16.67 11.77
C ALA A 58 7.08 17.31 13.14
N GLY A 59 6.21 17.09 14.12
CA GLY A 59 6.39 17.58 15.51
C GLY A 59 7.65 17.01 16.18
N ALA A 60 7.92 15.71 15.99
CA ALA A 60 9.12 15.06 16.52
C ALA A 60 10.40 15.63 15.89
N ALA A 61 10.39 15.91 14.59
CA ALA A 61 11.53 16.54 13.91
C ALA A 61 11.79 17.96 14.44
N CYS A 62 10.73 18.75 14.66
CA CYS A 62 10.85 20.07 15.28
C CYS A 62 11.42 19.98 16.70
N ALA A 63 10.92 19.07 17.52
CA ALA A 63 11.39 18.87 18.88
C ALA A 63 12.87 18.41 18.92
N LEU A 64 13.27 17.53 18.02
CA LEU A 64 14.67 17.12 17.88
C LEU A 64 15.57 18.29 17.47
N LYS A 65 15.11 19.08 16.48
CA LYS A 65 15.81 20.30 16.08
C LYS A 65 16.04 21.23 17.27
N ASP A 66 14.98 21.57 18.01
CA ASP A 66 15.07 22.48 19.15
C ASP A 66 16.04 21.95 20.22
N ARG A 67 16.02 20.63 20.48
CA ARG A 67 16.94 19.97 21.41
C ARG A 67 18.39 20.03 20.94
N MET A 68 18.62 19.83 19.64
CA MET A 68 19.97 19.93 19.05
C MET A 68 20.51 21.35 19.15
N GLU A 69 19.68 22.38 18.94
CA GLU A 69 20.05 23.79 19.13
C GLU A 69 20.41 24.09 20.58
N GLU A 70 19.59 23.65 21.53
CA GLU A 70 19.84 23.85 22.97
C GLU A 70 21.13 23.21 23.48
N GLU A 71 21.45 22.02 22.97
CA GLU A 71 22.63 21.26 23.41
C GLU A 71 23.87 21.48 22.52
N GLY A 72 23.75 22.25 21.46
CA GLY A 72 24.85 22.49 20.50
C GLY A 72 25.26 21.25 19.74
N LEU A 73 24.34 20.32 19.47
CA LEU A 73 24.59 19.09 18.74
C LEU A 73 24.62 19.32 17.24
N ALA A 74 25.63 18.78 16.57
CA ALA A 74 25.72 18.79 15.12
C ALA A 74 24.92 17.63 14.50
N GLY A 75 24.44 17.82 13.28
CA GLY A 75 23.72 16.80 12.52
C GLY A 75 22.64 17.40 11.64
N THR A 76 21.92 16.53 10.95
CA THR A 76 20.82 16.90 10.06
C THR A 76 19.55 16.19 10.50
N VAL A 77 18.46 16.95 10.59
CA VAL A 77 17.10 16.43 10.82
C VAL A 77 16.32 16.57 9.53
N ARG A 78 15.71 15.50 9.08
CA ARG A 78 15.00 15.46 7.81
C ARG A 78 13.61 14.84 7.99
N VAL A 79 12.58 15.47 7.40
CA VAL A 79 11.22 14.92 7.31
C VAL A 79 10.94 14.55 5.87
N TYR A 80 10.52 13.33 5.66
CA TYR A 80 10.09 12.83 4.35
C TYR A 80 8.58 12.71 4.32
N GLY A 81 7.92 13.51 3.46
CA GLY A 81 6.52 13.30 3.14
C GLY A 81 6.37 12.09 2.22
N CYS A 82 5.83 11.01 2.75
CA CYS A 82 5.71 9.71 2.10
C CYS A 82 4.26 9.47 1.64
N PRO A 83 3.91 9.73 0.36
CA PRO A 83 2.59 9.45 -0.20
C PRO A 83 2.43 7.99 -0.57
N ALA A 84 1.17 7.57 -0.85
CA ALA A 84 0.84 6.30 -1.48
C ALA A 84 1.36 5.05 -0.71
N GLU A 85 1.31 5.11 0.63
CA GLU A 85 1.64 3.96 1.47
C GLU A 85 0.56 2.88 1.34
N GLU A 86 -0.72 3.26 1.33
CA GLU A 86 -1.88 2.36 1.27
C GLU A 86 -1.95 1.47 0.01
N ILE A 87 -1.20 1.83 -1.01
CA ILE A 87 -1.01 1.01 -2.22
C ILE A 87 0.40 0.42 -2.33
N VAL A 88 1.19 0.50 -1.24
CA VAL A 88 2.52 -0.10 -1.08
C VAL A 88 3.50 0.33 -2.17
N VAL A 89 3.49 1.60 -2.59
CA VAL A 89 4.31 2.10 -3.70
C VAL A 89 5.22 3.25 -3.28
N GLY A 90 4.76 4.13 -2.38
CA GLY A 90 5.40 5.41 -2.11
C GLY A 90 6.86 5.31 -1.72
N LYS A 91 7.13 4.74 -0.54
CA LYS A 91 8.51 4.61 -0.02
C LYS A 91 9.38 3.69 -0.88
N ILE A 92 8.81 2.70 -1.55
CA ILE A 92 9.56 1.82 -2.47
C ILE A 92 10.19 2.65 -3.58
N ARG A 93 9.40 3.48 -4.27
CA ARG A 93 9.93 4.36 -5.35
C ARG A 93 10.86 5.45 -4.84
N MET A 94 10.62 5.99 -3.65
CA MET A 94 11.55 6.93 -3.02
C MET A 94 12.90 6.26 -2.77
N ASN A 95 12.89 5.02 -2.28
CA ASN A 95 14.10 4.23 -2.05
C ASN A 95 14.84 3.89 -3.36
N GLU A 96 14.13 3.50 -4.41
CA GLU A 96 14.71 3.24 -5.74
C GLU A 96 15.44 4.47 -6.33
N GLN A 97 15.11 5.67 -5.88
CA GLN A 97 15.75 6.91 -6.27
C GLN A 97 16.86 7.37 -5.31
N GLY A 98 17.23 6.52 -4.35
CA GLY A 98 18.29 6.82 -3.40
C GLY A 98 17.96 7.91 -2.37
N VAL A 99 16.67 8.24 -2.17
CA VAL A 99 16.23 9.35 -1.29
C VAL A 99 16.64 9.12 0.16
N PHE A 100 16.87 7.87 0.57
CA PHE A 100 17.19 7.46 1.94
C PHE A 100 18.65 7.03 2.14
N ASP A 101 19.49 7.06 1.09
CA ASP A 101 20.81 6.42 1.09
C ASP A 101 21.80 7.06 2.07
N ASP A 102 21.64 8.33 2.40
CA ASP A 102 22.51 9.09 3.30
C ASP A 102 22.02 9.10 4.76
N LEU A 103 20.91 8.42 5.09
CA LEU A 103 20.38 8.36 6.44
C LEU A 103 21.29 7.55 7.38
N SER A 104 21.60 8.13 8.54
CA SER A 104 22.21 7.40 9.67
C SER A 104 21.17 6.57 10.42
N ALA A 105 19.92 7.09 10.51
CA ALA A 105 18.78 6.38 11.09
C ALA A 105 17.49 6.92 10.50
N ALA A 106 16.49 6.05 10.37
CA ALA A 106 15.11 6.40 10.03
C ALA A 106 14.18 6.12 11.21
N VAL A 107 13.29 7.06 11.49
CA VAL A 107 12.27 6.95 12.54
C VAL A 107 10.91 7.06 11.89
N THR A 108 10.04 6.14 12.23
CA THR A 108 8.62 6.20 11.90
C THR A 108 7.81 5.60 13.05
N TRP A 109 6.50 5.78 13.02
CA TRP A 109 5.58 5.12 13.93
C TRP A 109 4.28 4.83 13.20
N HIS A 110 3.39 4.07 13.81
CA HIS A 110 2.06 3.85 13.28
C HIS A 110 1.05 3.86 14.43
N PRO A 111 -0.12 4.51 14.30
CA PRO A 111 -1.19 4.45 15.28
C PRO A 111 -1.57 3.00 15.60
N PHE A 112 -1.61 2.66 16.88
CA PHE A 112 -1.94 1.32 17.37
C PHE A 112 -2.61 1.39 18.74
N ASP A 113 -2.98 0.23 19.32
CA ASP A 113 -3.66 0.13 20.61
C ASP A 113 -2.75 0.33 21.85
N ARG A 114 -1.44 0.42 21.63
CA ARG A 114 -0.43 0.55 22.70
C ARG A 114 0.87 1.16 22.21
N ASN A 115 1.60 1.79 23.10
CA ASN A 115 2.97 2.24 22.84
C ASN A 115 3.93 1.07 22.93
N ARG A 116 4.64 0.76 21.86
CA ARG A 116 5.69 -0.27 21.82
C ARG A 116 6.71 0.03 20.73
N VAL A 117 7.92 -0.49 20.89
CA VAL A 117 8.82 -0.70 19.76
C VAL A 117 8.47 -2.04 19.14
N SER A 118 8.15 -2.04 17.85
CA SER A 118 7.79 -3.27 17.13
C SER A 118 9.03 -3.95 16.59
N TYR A 119 9.12 -5.25 16.83
CA TYR A 119 10.08 -6.17 16.22
C TYR A 119 9.35 -7.21 15.38
N ASP A 120 8.16 -6.88 14.91
CA ASP A 120 7.31 -7.79 14.15
C ASP A 120 7.97 -8.12 12.81
N ILE A 121 7.85 -9.37 12.40
CA ILE A 121 8.28 -9.82 11.07
C ILE A 121 7.19 -9.43 10.08
N TRP A 122 7.53 -8.55 9.16
CA TRP A 122 6.65 -8.18 8.06
C TRP A 122 6.71 -9.25 6.97
N GLN A 123 5.56 -9.51 6.36
CA GLN A 123 5.49 -10.46 5.25
C GLN A 123 6.01 -9.81 3.97
N ALA A 124 6.80 -10.54 3.21
CA ALA A 124 7.04 -10.23 1.81
C ALA A 124 5.69 -10.25 1.07
N GLN A 125 5.51 -9.37 0.10
CA GLN A 125 4.29 -9.24 -0.68
C GLN A 125 4.59 -9.10 -2.15
N ASP A 126 3.89 -9.88 -2.98
CA ASP A 126 3.87 -9.75 -4.42
C ASP A 126 2.44 -9.47 -4.89
N ILE A 127 2.30 -8.52 -5.83
CA ILE A 127 1.01 -8.11 -6.38
C ILE A 127 0.98 -8.47 -7.85
N LYS A 128 0.02 -9.29 -8.24
CA LYS A 128 -0.14 -9.73 -9.63
C LYS A 128 -1.50 -9.33 -10.19
N ASN A 129 -1.49 -8.79 -11.40
CA ASN A 129 -2.69 -8.54 -12.18
C ASN A 129 -2.74 -9.52 -13.34
N TYR A 130 -3.74 -10.40 -13.32
CA TYR A 130 -3.98 -11.33 -14.42
C TYR A 130 -5.09 -10.81 -15.30
N ARG A 131 -4.87 -10.84 -16.61
CA ARG A 131 -5.82 -10.42 -17.62
C ARG A 131 -6.12 -11.57 -18.56
N PHE A 132 -7.40 -11.83 -18.77
CA PHE A 132 -7.90 -12.91 -19.63
C PHE A 132 -8.59 -12.29 -20.82
N TYR A 133 -8.30 -12.84 -21.98
CA TYR A 133 -8.86 -12.39 -23.26
C TYR A 133 -9.59 -13.55 -23.91
N GLY A 134 -10.85 -13.32 -24.25
CA GLY A 134 -11.75 -14.30 -24.84
C GLY A 134 -12.31 -13.83 -26.17
N THR A 135 -13.46 -14.41 -26.53
CA THR A 135 -14.21 -14.07 -27.74
C THR A 135 -15.67 -13.91 -27.35
N ALA A 136 -16.26 -12.75 -27.67
CA ALA A 136 -17.67 -12.51 -27.41
C ALA A 136 -18.55 -13.35 -28.34
N ALA A 137 -19.66 -13.84 -27.79
CA ALA A 137 -20.73 -14.48 -28.55
C ALA A 137 -22.07 -14.25 -27.85
N HIS A 138 -23.16 -14.42 -28.58
CA HIS A 138 -24.51 -14.36 -28.00
C HIS A 138 -24.76 -15.63 -27.16
N ALA A 139 -24.91 -15.49 -25.87
CA ALA A 139 -24.92 -16.60 -24.91
C ALA A 139 -26.06 -17.63 -25.13
N SER A 140 -27.15 -17.27 -25.81
CA SER A 140 -28.27 -18.19 -26.08
C SER A 140 -28.36 -18.66 -27.53
N ARG A 141 -27.66 -18.02 -28.47
CA ARG A 141 -27.76 -18.38 -29.91
C ARG A 141 -26.59 -19.22 -30.42
N HIS A 142 -25.38 -18.75 -30.17
CA HIS A 142 -24.16 -19.36 -30.65
C HIS A 142 -23.06 -19.26 -29.58
N PRO A 143 -23.29 -19.74 -28.33
CA PRO A 143 -22.30 -19.70 -27.25
C PRO A 143 -21.02 -20.48 -27.62
N GLU A 144 -21.13 -21.52 -28.47
CA GLU A 144 -20.02 -22.32 -28.97
C GLU A 144 -19.00 -21.53 -29.80
N MET A 145 -19.40 -20.37 -30.33
CA MET A 145 -18.50 -19.44 -31.03
C MET A 145 -17.74 -18.52 -30.11
N GLY A 146 -18.13 -18.49 -28.84
CA GLY A 146 -17.51 -17.68 -27.81
C GLY A 146 -16.38 -18.39 -27.08
N ARG A 147 -15.59 -17.59 -26.35
CA ARG A 147 -14.63 -18.07 -25.37
C ARG A 147 -14.68 -17.13 -24.17
N SER A 148 -15.17 -17.63 -23.06
CA SER A 148 -15.35 -16.84 -21.84
C SER A 148 -14.01 -16.54 -21.15
N ALA A 149 -13.66 -15.27 -21.09
CA ALA A 149 -12.53 -14.81 -20.27
C ALA A 149 -12.85 -14.90 -18.76
N LEU A 150 -14.13 -14.76 -18.40
CA LEU A 150 -14.58 -14.89 -17.01
C LEU A 150 -14.41 -16.34 -16.51
N ASP A 151 -14.82 -17.34 -17.31
CA ASP A 151 -14.64 -18.75 -16.91
C ASP A 151 -13.16 -19.10 -16.71
N ALA A 152 -12.28 -18.55 -17.55
CA ALA A 152 -10.84 -18.73 -17.39
C ALA A 152 -10.33 -18.13 -16.08
N ALA A 153 -10.80 -16.94 -15.69
CA ALA A 153 -10.48 -16.33 -14.42
C ALA A 153 -11.02 -17.13 -13.23
N GLU A 154 -12.25 -17.63 -13.33
CA GLU A 154 -12.86 -18.48 -12.31
C GLU A 154 -12.10 -19.80 -12.13
N LEU A 155 -11.77 -20.48 -13.22
CA LEU A 155 -10.96 -21.71 -13.17
C LEU A 155 -9.59 -21.48 -12.53
N MET A 156 -8.92 -20.38 -12.84
CA MET A 156 -7.67 -20.01 -12.17
C MET A 156 -7.90 -19.81 -10.67
N ASN A 157 -8.93 -19.09 -10.27
CA ASN A 157 -9.23 -18.83 -8.86
C ASN A 157 -9.56 -20.13 -8.10
N VAL A 158 -10.30 -21.04 -8.71
CA VAL A 158 -10.55 -22.38 -8.17
C VAL A 158 -9.25 -23.17 -8.04
N GLY A 159 -8.39 -23.16 -9.06
CA GLY A 159 -7.08 -23.80 -9.02
C GLY A 159 -6.19 -23.27 -7.91
N VAL A 160 -6.16 -21.95 -7.69
CA VAL A 160 -5.43 -21.34 -6.58
C VAL A 160 -5.99 -21.77 -5.22
N ASN A 161 -7.31 -21.94 -5.10
CA ASN A 161 -7.89 -22.43 -3.87
C ASN A 161 -7.45 -23.86 -3.53
N TYR A 162 -7.32 -24.75 -4.51
CA TYR A 162 -6.73 -26.08 -4.32
C TYR A 162 -5.22 -26.02 -4.02
N LEU A 163 -4.50 -25.09 -4.64
CA LEU A 163 -3.07 -24.91 -4.37
C LEU A 163 -2.77 -24.56 -2.90
N ARG A 164 -3.73 -23.96 -2.18
CA ARG A 164 -3.54 -23.58 -0.77
C ARG A 164 -3.16 -24.73 0.15
N GLU A 165 -3.53 -25.97 -0.21
CA GLU A 165 -3.14 -27.18 0.54
C GLU A 165 -1.67 -27.58 0.34
N HIS A 166 -1.00 -27.01 -0.67
CA HIS A 166 0.32 -27.45 -1.12
C HIS A 166 1.39 -26.36 -1.00
N VAL A 167 1.08 -25.26 -0.34
CA VAL A 167 2.03 -24.17 -0.06
C VAL A 167 2.38 -24.16 1.43
N ALA A 168 3.46 -23.47 1.79
CA ALA A 168 3.84 -23.33 3.20
C ALA A 168 2.76 -22.60 4.02
N ASP A 169 2.65 -22.93 5.31
CA ASP A 169 1.59 -22.44 6.22
C ASP A 169 1.51 -20.92 6.35
N ASP A 170 2.59 -20.23 6.09
CA ASP A 170 2.69 -18.77 6.15
C ASP A 170 2.35 -18.06 4.83
N VAL A 171 2.14 -18.81 3.74
CA VAL A 171 1.72 -18.24 2.46
C VAL A 171 0.24 -17.85 2.53
N ARG A 172 -0.04 -16.63 2.09
CA ARG A 172 -1.41 -16.09 1.95
C ARG A 172 -1.63 -15.60 0.53
N MET A 173 -2.74 -16.01 -0.06
CA MET A 173 -3.14 -15.60 -1.40
C MET A 173 -4.57 -15.07 -1.34
N HIS A 174 -4.74 -13.80 -1.66
CA HIS A 174 -6.04 -13.14 -1.73
C HIS A 174 -6.24 -12.58 -3.12
N TYR A 175 -7.47 -12.59 -3.62
CA TYR A 175 -7.78 -12.02 -4.92
C TYR A 175 -9.13 -11.32 -4.94
N THR A 176 -9.28 -10.45 -5.92
CA THR A 176 -10.54 -9.84 -6.30
C THR A 176 -10.62 -9.74 -7.82
N TYR A 177 -11.85 -9.74 -8.35
CA TYR A 177 -12.05 -9.33 -9.74
C TYR A 177 -11.92 -7.82 -9.85
N THR A 178 -11.14 -7.35 -10.82
CA THR A 178 -11.02 -5.94 -11.16
C THR A 178 -11.86 -5.57 -12.38
N ASN A 179 -12.22 -6.58 -13.19
CA ASN A 179 -13.16 -6.45 -14.30
C ASN A 179 -13.77 -7.82 -14.63
N THR A 180 -15.09 -7.86 -14.86
CA THR A 180 -15.82 -9.07 -15.29
C THR A 180 -16.69 -8.80 -16.51
N ASP A 181 -16.48 -7.72 -17.16
CA ASP A 181 -17.08 -7.05 -18.32
C ASP A 181 -18.28 -7.71 -19.03
N GLY A 182 -19.35 -6.93 -19.14
CA GLY A 182 -20.53 -7.20 -19.97
C GLY A 182 -21.75 -7.78 -19.25
N PRO A 183 -22.89 -7.77 -19.93
CA PRO A 183 -24.13 -8.35 -19.42
C PRO A 183 -24.13 -9.88 -19.59
N ALA A 184 -24.91 -10.59 -18.76
CA ALA A 184 -24.95 -12.05 -18.70
C ALA A 184 -25.44 -12.76 -19.99
N ASN A 185 -26.01 -12.04 -20.94
CA ASN A 185 -26.44 -12.58 -22.23
C ASN A 185 -25.35 -12.55 -23.32
N ILE A 186 -24.12 -12.15 -22.96
CA ILE A 186 -22.95 -12.15 -23.84
C ILE A 186 -21.85 -12.97 -23.15
N VAL A 187 -21.17 -13.86 -23.89
CA VAL A 187 -19.96 -14.52 -23.44
C VAL A 187 -18.87 -13.46 -23.19
N PRO A 188 -18.35 -13.31 -21.97
CA PRO A 188 -17.43 -12.22 -21.64
C PRO A 188 -16.09 -12.31 -22.39
N PRO A 189 -15.74 -11.30 -23.22
CA PRO A 189 -14.49 -11.31 -23.98
C PRO A 189 -13.27 -10.86 -23.17
N PHE A 190 -13.49 -10.29 -21.99
CA PHE A 190 -12.41 -9.81 -21.12
C PHE A 190 -12.76 -10.03 -19.63
N ALA A 191 -11.78 -10.44 -18.86
CA ALA A 191 -11.85 -10.44 -17.39
C ALA A 191 -10.48 -10.14 -16.81
N SER A 192 -10.43 -9.61 -15.60
CA SER A 192 -9.17 -9.42 -14.88
C SER A 192 -9.31 -9.62 -13.38
N THR A 193 -8.23 -10.12 -12.76
CA THR A 193 -8.12 -10.33 -11.33
C THR A 193 -6.85 -9.70 -10.79
N ASN A 194 -6.91 -9.19 -9.58
CA ASN A 194 -5.77 -8.72 -8.82
C ASN A 194 -5.51 -9.69 -7.67
N TYR A 195 -4.28 -10.13 -7.53
CA TYR A 195 -3.80 -11.03 -6.48
C TYR A 195 -2.81 -10.33 -5.58
N PHE A 196 -2.96 -10.53 -4.27
CA PHE A 196 -1.96 -10.26 -3.24
C PHE A 196 -1.46 -11.59 -2.71
N ILE A 197 -0.17 -11.86 -2.92
CA ILE A 197 0.51 -13.07 -2.48
C ILE A 197 1.50 -12.65 -1.40
N ARG A 198 1.42 -13.27 -0.23
CA ARG A 198 2.24 -12.91 0.93
C ARG A 198 2.89 -14.14 1.53
N SER A 199 4.10 -13.96 2.08
CA SER A 199 4.83 -14.98 2.82
C SER A 199 5.80 -14.32 3.81
N SER A 200 6.23 -15.06 4.83
CA SER A 200 7.30 -14.60 5.75
C SER A 200 8.67 -14.51 5.08
N LYS A 201 8.85 -15.11 3.88
CA LYS A 201 10.10 -15.12 3.12
C LYS A 201 9.81 -14.86 1.63
N TRP A 202 10.69 -14.06 1.02
CA TRP A 202 10.55 -13.71 -0.40
C TRP A 202 10.70 -14.92 -1.35
N GLU A 203 11.51 -15.91 -0.98
CA GLU A 203 11.81 -17.08 -1.80
C GLU A 203 10.71 -18.16 -1.81
N ARG A 204 9.58 -17.91 -1.18
CA ARG A 204 8.41 -18.83 -1.13
C ARG A 204 7.31 -18.42 -2.12
#